data_ae0269e52eb8b1f1f911cf750a28c3e8
#
_entry.id   ae0269e52eb8b1f1f911cf750a28c3e8
#
_cell.length_a   1.000
_cell.length_b   1.000
_cell.length_c   1.000
_cell.angle_alpha   90.00
_cell.angle_beta   90.00
_cell.angle_gamma   90.00
#
_symmetry.space_group_name_H-M   'P 1'
#
loop_
_entity.id
_entity.type
_entity.pdbx_description
1 polymer ?
#
loop_
_entity_poly.entity_id
_entity_poly.type
_entity_poly.pdbx_seq_one_letter_code
_entity_poly.pdbx_strand_id
1 'polypeptide(L)'
;DPVVERLITPKVALTAAGYLAFEQNMHILVILTDMTSFAEAMREVSSSKGEIPSRKGYPGYLYSELATIYERAGIVQGVNGSVTQLPILTMPNDDITHPIPDLTGYITEGQIVLDRPLNGQSIYPPINILPSLSRLMKDGIGEGYTREDHQDLANQLFSAYAKVGDARNLASVIGEDELSPIDKKYLEFGKEFEEKYIGQGMNENRTMEETLDLGWKLLGRLPR
;
A
#
# COMPACT_ATOMS: atom_id res chain seq x y z
N ASP A 1 -4.82 13.45 -21.56
CA ASP A 1 -5.66 12.61 -22.43
C ASP A 1 -7.10 13.06 -22.35
N PRO A 2 -7.90 12.91 -23.43
CA PRO A 2 -9.33 13.20 -23.41
C PRO A 2 -10.08 12.41 -22.32
N VAL A 3 -11.16 12.99 -21.79
CA VAL A 3 -11.95 12.40 -20.69
C VAL A 3 -12.41 10.97 -21.02
N VAL A 4 -12.87 10.74 -22.25
CA VAL A 4 -13.36 9.44 -22.69
C VAL A 4 -12.25 8.39 -22.72
N GLU A 5 -11.05 8.74 -23.14
CA GLU A 5 -9.90 7.83 -23.16
C GLU A 5 -9.51 7.43 -21.74
N ARG A 6 -9.48 8.37 -20.79
CA ARG A 6 -9.19 8.08 -19.38
C ARG A 6 -10.19 7.08 -18.77
N LEU A 7 -11.47 7.12 -19.20
CA LEU A 7 -12.49 6.19 -18.72
C LEU A 7 -12.41 4.81 -19.37
N ILE A 8 -12.02 4.74 -20.64
CA ILE A 8 -12.04 3.49 -21.40
C ILE A 8 -10.75 2.70 -21.23
N THR A 9 -9.61 3.35 -21.14
CA THR A 9 -8.28 2.72 -21.08
C THR A 9 -8.16 1.60 -20.06
N PRO A 10 -8.52 1.77 -18.76
CA PRO A 10 -8.42 0.69 -17.80
C PRO A 10 -9.36 -0.49 -18.13
N LYS A 11 -10.52 -0.22 -18.67
CA LYS A 11 -11.51 -1.24 -19.05
C LYS A 11 -10.99 -2.11 -20.20
N VAL A 12 -10.41 -1.48 -21.22
CA VAL A 12 -9.79 -2.18 -22.36
C VAL A 12 -8.57 -2.99 -21.92
N ALA A 13 -7.69 -2.40 -21.13
CA ALA A 13 -6.51 -3.09 -20.60
C ALA A 13 -6.88 -4.34 -19.81
N LEU A 14 -7.89 -4.25 -18.93
CA LEU A 14 -8.37 -5.38 -18.14
C LEU A 14 -9.09 -6.43 -18.96
N THR A 15 -9.75 -6.05 -20.06
CA THR A 15 -10.34 -7.00 -20.99
C THR A 15 -9.25 -7.82 -21.69
N ALA A 16 -8.18 -7.18 -22.15
CA ALA A 16 -7.02 -7.86 -22.71
C ALA A 16 -6.33 -8.78 -21.67
N ALA A 17 -6.13 -8.27 -20.46
CA ALA A 17 -5.55 -9.03 -19.35
C ALA A 17 -6.38 -10.29 -19.02
N GLY A 18 -7.71 -10.16 -18.94
CA GLY A 18 -8.62 -11.27 -18.70
C GLY A 18 -8.54 -12.35 -19.77
N TYR A 19 -8.47 -11.95 -21.04
CA TYR A 19 -8.30 -12.88 -22.16
C TYR A 19 -6.96 -13.65 -22.04
N LEU A 20 -5.86 -12.93 -21.82
CA LEU A 20 -4.54 -13.55 -21.68
C LEU A 20 -4.47 -14.50 -20.47
N ALA A 21 -5.07 -14.09 -19.35
CA ALA A 21 -5.05 -14.88 -18.13
C ALA A 21 -5.93 -16.15 -18.27
N PHE A 22 -7.17 -16.00 -18.67
CA PHE A 22 -8.16 -17.07 -18.53
C PHE A 22 -8.34 -17.92 -19.80
N GLU A 23 -8.06 -17.36 -20.99
CA GLU A 23 -8.10 -18.12 -22.24
C GLU A 23 -6.72 -18.63 -22.66
N GLN A 24 -5.66 -17.92 -22.30
CA GLN A 24 -4.27 -18.29 -22.64
C GLN A 24 -3.49 -18.86 -21.45
N ASN A 25 -4.10 -19.01 -20.26
CA ASN A 25 -3.50 -19.54 -19.04
C ASN A 25 -2.23 -18.81 -18.59
N MET A 26 -2.19 -17.51 -18.73
CA MET A 26 -1.05 -16.67 -18.33
C MET A 26 -1.26 -16.05 -16.95
N HIS A 27 -0.15 -15.81 -16.23
CA HIS A 27 -0.19 -14.97 -15.02
C HIS A 27 0.07 -13.51 -15.42
N ILE A 28 -0.92 -12.64 -15.28
CA ILE A 28 -0.89 -11.26 -15.75
C ILE A 28 -0.82 -10.30 -14.57
N LEU A 29 0.18 -9.40 -14.58
CA LEU A 29 0.25 -8.24 -13.69
C LEU A 29 -0.26 -7.01 -14.44
N VAL A 30 -1.32 -6.40 -13.96
CA VAL A 30 -1.87 -5.16 -14.49
C VAL A 30 -1.49 -3.99 -13.57
N ILE A 31 -0.72 -3.04 -14.09
CA ILE A 31 -0.34 -1.83 -13.36
C ILE A 31 -1.20 -0.68 -13.89
N LEU A 32 -2.14 -0.21 -13.05
CA LEU A 32 -3.01 0.93 -13.37
C LEU A 32 -2.37 2.20 -12.82
N THR A 33 -1.63 2.90 -13.65
CA THR A 33 -0.68 3.95 -13.24
C THR A 33 -1.31 5.21 -12.66
N ASP A 34 -2.59 5.50 -12.96
CA ASP A 34 -3.26 6.70 -12.46
C ASP A 34 -4.79 6.54 -12.36
N MET A 35 -5.23 5.96 -11.26
CA MET A 35 -6.67 5.82 -10.97
C MET A 35 -7.30 7.13 -10.46
N THR A 36 -6.49 8.09 -10.05
CA THR A 36 -6.97 9.45 -9.75
C THR A 36 -7.47 10.12 -11.02
N SER A 37 -6.73 10.00 -12.12
CA SER A 37 -7.14 10.54 -13.43
C SER A 37 -8.45 9.91 -13.95
N PHE A 38 -8.64 8.60 -13.71
CA PHE A 38 -9.89 7.92 -14.01
C PHE A 38 -11.06 8.50 -13.21
N ALA A 39 -10.90 8.66 -11.90
CA ALA A 39 -11.96 9.20 -11.03
C ALA A 39 -12.28 10.67 -11.35
N GLU A 40 -11.28 11.48 -11.68
CA GLU A 40 -11.48 12.86 -12.13
C GLU A 40 -12.24 12.92 -13.46
N ALA A 41 -11.94 12.03 -14.41
CA ALA A 41 -12.70 11.93 -15.65
C ALA A 41 -14.18 11.58 -15.40
N MET A 42 -14.46 10.71 -14.44
CA MET A 42 -15.84 10.41 -14.02
C MET A 42 -16.53 11.63 -13.44
N ARG A 43 -15.84 12.40 -12.60
CA ARG A 43 -16.38 13.63 -12.03
C ARG A 43 -16.72 14.65 -13.12
N GLU A 44 -15.85 14.82 -14.11
CA GLU A 44 -16.08 15.72 -15.26
C GLU A 44 -17.32 15.32 -16.06
N VAL A 45 -17.47 14.02 -16.37
CA VAL A 45 -18.64 13.50 -17.12
C VAL A 45 -19.93 13.64 -16.33
N SER A 46 -19.91 13.26 -15.06
CA SER A 46 -21.06 13.40 -14.17
C SER A 46 -21.52 14.86 -14.04
N SER A 47 -20.58 15.77 -13.86
CA SER A 47 -20.84 17.21 -13.81
C SER A 47 -21.43 17.73 -15.12
N SER A 48 -20.90 17.32 -16.26
CA SER A 48 -21.41 17.74 -17.59
C SER A 48 -22.81 17.25 -17.88
N LYS A 49 -23.21 16.11 -17.28
CA LYS A 49 -24.57 15.58 -17.36
C LYS A 49 -25.55 16.23 -16.38
N GLY A 50 -25.08 17.08 -15.49
CA GLY A 50 -25.90 17.69 -14.43
C GLY A 50 -26.36 16.70 -13.36
N GLU A 51 -25.63 15.61 -13.15
CA GLU A 51 -25.93 14.64 -12.10
C GLU A 51 -25.70 15.26 -10.71
N ILE A 52 -26.49 14.83 -9.72
CA ILE A 52 -26.33 15.31 -8.34
C ILE A 52 -25.00 14.79 -7.78
N PRO A 53 -24.07 15.69 -7.40
CA PRO A 53 -22.79 15.27 -6.88
C PRO A 53 -22.91 14.65 -5.48
N SER A 54 -22.07 13.66 -5.22
CA SER A 54 -21.84 13.10 -3.89
C SER A 54 -20.61 13.74 -3.23
N ARG A 55 -19.94 13.02 -2.33
CA ARG A 55 -18.80 13.47 -1.56
C ARG A 55 -17.69 14.06 -2.46
N LYS A 56 -17.24 15.28 -2.15
CA LYS A 56 -16.22 16.05 -2.88
C LYS A 56 -16.49 16.21 -4.39
N GLY A 57 -17.75 16.17 -4.82
CA GLY A 57 -18.16 16.38 -6.20
C GLY A 57 -18.05 15.16 -7.10
N TYR A 58 -17.65 14.00 -6.57
CA TYR A 58 -17.66 12.75 -7.33
C TYR A 58 -19.07 12.19 -7.48
N PRO A 59 -19.34 11.39 -8.55
CA PRO A 59 -20.65 10.75 -8.70
C PRO A 59 -20.90 9.73 -7.61
N GLY A 60 -22.16 9.53 -7.22
CA GLY A 60 -22.53 8.55 -6.20
C GLY A 60 -22.17 7.11 -6.54
N TYR A 61 -22.01 6.81 -7.83
CA TYR A 61 -21.61 5.49 -8.34
C TYR A 61 -20.09 5.29 -8.50
N LEU A 62 -19.23 6.21 -7.97
CA LEU A 62 -17.78 6.06 -8.06
C LEU A 62 -17.30 4.73 -7.47
N TYR A 63 -17.87 4.31 -6.33
CA TYR A 63 -17.55 3.03 -5.71
C TYR A 63 -17.81 1.85 -6.67
N SER A 64 -18.98 1.78 -7.26
CA SER A 64 -19.37 0.69 -8.16
C SER A 64 -18.49 0.62 -9.41
N GLU A 65 -18.11 1.76 -9.95
CA GLU A 65 -17.20 1.81 -11.11
C GLU A 65 -15.79 1.36 -10.76
N LEU A 66 -15.25 1.79 -9.62
CA LEU A 66 -13.96 1.30 -9.13
C LEU A 66 -14.00 -0.19 -8.83
N ALA A 67 -15.08 -0.67 -8.18
CA ALA A 67 -15.26 -2.10 -7.91
C ALA A 67 -15.30 -2.92 -9.21
N THR A 68 -16.00 -2.46 -10.23
CA THR A 68 -16.06 -3.12 -11.55
C THR A 68 -14.66 -3.30 -12.17
N ILE A 69 -13.73 -2.39 -11.89
CA ILE A 69 -12.35 -2.47 -12.35
C ILE A 69 -11.53 -3.42 -11.43
N TYR A 70 -11.55 -3.19 -10.13
CA TYR A 70 -10.64 -3.86 -9.20
C TYR A 70 -11.02 -5.32 -8.92
N GLU A 71 -12.31 -5.65 -8.92
CA GLU A 71 -12.79 -7.03 -8.72
C GLU A 71 -12.51 -7.98 -9.90
N ARG A 72 -11.89 -7.48 -10.96
CA ARG A 72 -11.39 -8.33 -12.06
C ARG A 72 -10.07 -9.01 -11.74
N ALA A 73 -9.41 -8.64 -10.65
CA ALA A 73 -8.26 -9.38 -10.14
C ALA A 73 -8.69 -10.73 -9.54
N GLY A 74 -7.90 -11.76 -9.75
CA GLY A 74 -8.14 -13.05 -9.12
C GLY A 74 -7.72 -14.25 -9.92
N ILE A 75 -8.16 -15.40 -9.44
CA ILE A 75 -7.95 -16.72 -9.99
C ILE A 75 -9.34 -17.34 -10.25
N VAL A 76 -9.51 -18.01 -11.38
CA VAL A 76 -10.73 -18.74 -11.71
C VAL A 76 -10.49 -20.23 -11.51
N GLN A 77 -11.37 -20.90 -10.78
CA GLN A 77 -11.27 -22.33 -10.54
C GLN A 77 -11.27 -23.12 -11.86
N GLY A 78 -10.30 -24.03 -12.00
CA GLY A 78 -10.14 -24.84 -13.22
C GLY A 78 -9.32 -24.18 -14.33
N VAL A 79 -8.87 -22.96 -14.13
CA VAL A 79 -7.97 -22.23 -15.05
C VAL A 79 -6.62 -22.00 -14.39
N ASN A 80 -5.53 -22.16 -15.13
CA ASN A 80 -4.19 -22.02 -14.58
C ASN A 80 -3.62 -20.58 -14.65
N GLY A 81 -4.41 -19.64 -15.15
CA GLY A 81 -4.03 -18.23 -15.25
C GLY A 81 -4.52 -17.39 -14.07
N SER A 82 -3.95 -16.21 -13.92
CA SER A 82 -4.35 -15.26 -12.89
C SER A 82 -4.21 -13.81 -13.34
N VAL A 83 -5.02 -12.92 -12.74
CA VAL A 83 -4.88 -11.48 -12.89
C VAL A 83 -4.53 -10.88 -11.52
N THR A 84 -3.38 -10.25 -11.42
CA THR A 84 -2.96 -9.43 -10.29
C THR A 84 -3.05 -7.97 -10.69
N GLN A 85 -3.65 -7.12 -9.89
CA GLN A 85 -3.74 -5.68 -10.15
C GLN A 85 -2.94 -4.88 -9.13
N LEU A 86 -2.23 -3.86 -9.61
CA LEU A 86 -1.58 -2.85 -8.81
C LEU A 86 -2.15 -1.46 -9.20
N PRO A 87 -3.29 -1.05 -8.62
CA PRO A 87 -3.83 0.28 -8.84
C PRO A 87 -2.98 1.33 -8.12
N ILE A 88 -2.55 2.35 -8.85
CA ILE A 88 -1.78 3.47 -8.32
C ILE A 88 -2.66 4.72 -8.36
N LEU A 89 -2.66 5.45 -7.26
CA LEU A 89 -3.41 6.69 -7.13
C LEU A 89 -2.64 7.72 -6.32
N THR A 90 -3.06 8.96 -6.40
CA THR A 90 -2.57 10.03 -5.53
C THR A 90 -3.56 10.31 -4.41
N MET A 91 -3.04 10.73 -3.26
CA MET A 91 -3.85 11.23 -2.14
C MET A 91 -3.81 12.77 -2.15
N PRO A 92 -4.85 13.46 -2.64
CA PRO A 92 -4.89 14.92 -2.60
C PRO A 92 -4.70 15.45 -1.17
N ASN A 93 -3.74 16.36 -0.98
CA ASN A 93 -3.33 16.89 0.33
C ASN A 93 -2.84 15.83 1.32
N ASP A 94 -2.32 14.70 0.84
CA ASP A 94 -1.92 13.54 1.66
C ASP A 94 -3.08 12.98 2.53
N ASP A 95 -4.31 13.24 2.13
CA ASP A 95 -5.54 12.84 2.85
C ASP A 95 -6.00 11.44 2.41
N ILE A 96 -5.67 10.44 3.22
CA ILE A 96 -6.10 9.04 2.99
C ILE A 96 -7.63 8.88 3.07
N THR A 97 -8.34 9.83 3.70
CA THR A 97 -9.80 9.82 3.79
C THR A 97 -10.49 10.46 2.59
N HIS A 98 -9.71 10.95 1.61
CA HIS A 98 -10.25 11.43 0.34
C HIS A 98 -11.00 10.29 -0.37
N PRO A 99 -12.13 10.54 -1.08
CA PRO A 99 -12.94 9.48 -1.71
C PRO A 99 -12.17 8.49 -2.56
N ILE A 100 -11.16 8.91 -3.29
CA ILE A 100 -10.40 8.02 -4.17
C ILE A 100 -9.59 6.98 -3.38
N PRO A 101 -8.66 7.35 -2.46
CA PRO A 101 -7.94 6.36 -1.66
C PRO A 101 -8.87 5.61 -0.69
N ASP A 102 -9.85 6.28 -0.10
CA ASP A 102 -10.79 5.67 0.84
C ASP A 102 -11.59 4.52 0.19
N LEU A 103 -12.25 4.79 -0.92
CA LEU A 103 -13.02 3.77 -1.65
C LEU A 103 -12.13 2.66 -2.23
N THR A 104 -10.97 3.01 -2.77
CA THR A 104 -10.00 2.02 -3.26
C THR A 104 -9.55 1.10 -2.14
N GLY A 105 -9.25 1.64 -0.96
CA GLY A 105 -8.87 0.87 0.22
C GLY A 105 -9.96 -0.10 0.70
N TYR A 106 -11.25 0.20 0.49
CA TYR A 106 -12.34 -0.72 0.81
C TYR A 106 -12.45 -1.89 -0.18
N ILE A 107 -12.11 -1.67 -1.44
CA ILE A 107 -12.30 -2.67 -2.50
C ILE A 107 -11.09 -3.60 -2.59
N THR A 108 -9.88 -3.05 -2.50
CA THR A 108 -8.63 -3.81 -2.66
C THR A 108 -8.26 -4.61 -1.42
N GLU A 109 -7.47 -5.68 -1.59
CA GLU A 109 -7.05 -6.57 -0.50
C GLU A 109 -5.90 -6.01 0.35
N GLY A 110 -5.31 -4.93 -0.07
CA GLY A 110 -4.24 -4.28 0.67
C GLY A 110 -3.88 -2.93 0.10
N GLN A 111 -3.05 -2.19 0.81
CA GLN A 111 -2.55 -0.89 0.39
C GLN A 111 -1.11 -0.68 0.81
N ILE A 112 -0.33 -0.05 -0.04
CA ILE A 112 1.02 0.43 0.23
C ILE A 112 0.97 1.95 0.19
N VAL A 113 1.20 2.58 1.33
CA VAL A 113 1.14 4.04 1.48
C VAL A 113 2.56 4.61 1.45
N LEU A 114 2.80 5.58 0.57
CA LEU A 114 4.05 6.30 0.48
C LEU A 114 3.99 7.58 1.31
N ASP A 115 5.11 7.95 1.91
CA ASP A 115 5.20 9.07 2.85
C ASP A 115 6.22 10.11 2.38
N ARG A 116 5.82 11.39 2.33
CA ARG A 116 6.70 12.49 1.93
C ARG A 116 7.81 12.77 2.93
N PRO A 117 7.57 12.79 4.25
CA PRO A 117 8.62 12.91 5.26
C PRO A 117 9.75 11.89 5.10
N LEU A 118 9.42 10.61 4.89
CA LEU A 118 10.44 9.57 4.65
C LEU A 118 11.26 9.84 3.38
N ASN A 119 10.59 10.26 2.30
CA ASN A 119 11.28 10.65 1.08
C ASN A 119 12.18 11.87 1.29
N GLY A 120 11.75 12.85 2.08
CA GLY A 120 12.55 14.02 2.47
C GLY A 120 13.80 13.65 3.28
N GLN A 121 13.76 12.55 4.01
CA GLN A 121 14.90 11.98 4.75
C GLN A 121 15.77 11.04 3.90
N SER A 122 15.52 10.97 2.59
CA SER A 122 16.23 10.08 1.65
C SER A 122 16.02 8.58 1.95
N ILE A 123 14.93 8.22 2.61
CA ILE A 123 14.51 6.83 2.77
C ILE A 123 13.79 6.40 1.48
N TYR A 124 14.32 5.41 0.80
CA TYR A 124 13.73 4.91 -0.45
C TYR A 124 13.70 3.37 -0.48
N PRO A 125 12.58 2.75 -0.83
CA PRO A 125 11.26 3.35 -1.06
C PRO A 125 10.64 3.95 0.20
N PRO A 126 9.95 5.11 0.13
CA PRO A 126 9.45 5.81 1.30
C PRO A 126 8.11 5.22 1.79
N ILE A 127 8.10 3.96 2.15
CA ILE A 127 6.89 3.23 2.55
C ILE A 127 6.56 3.54 4.00
N ASN A 128 5.36 4.08 4.24
CA ASN A 128 4.81 4.22 5.58
C ASN A 128 4.14 2.91 6.01
N ILE A 129 4.75 2.22 6.95
CA ILE A 129 4.31 0.89 7.36
C ILE A 129 2.98 0.91 8.11
N LEU A 130 2.75 1.90 8.97
CA LEU A 130 1.59 1.89 9.86
C LEU A 130 0.24 1.94 9.12
N PRO A 131 0.02 2.79 8.10
CA PRO A 131 -1.20 2.77 7.32
C PRO A 131 -1.20 1.72 6.19
N SER A 132 -0.05 1.11 5.91
CA SER A 132 0.04 0.04 4.91
C SER A 132 -0.42 -1.28 5.50
N LEU A 133 -1.23 -2.02 4.75
CA LEU A 133 -1.78 -3.29 5.22
C LEU A 133 -2.02 -4.26 4.07
N SER A 134 -2.10 -5.55 4.42
CA SER A 134 -2.61 -6.62 3.58
C SER A 134 -3.63 -7.45 4.37
N ARG A 135 -4.85 -7.56 3.86
CA ARG A 135 -5.91 -8.37 4.50
C ARG A 135 -5.67 -9.86 4.37
N LEU A 136 -5.01 -10.26 3.28
CA LEU A 136 -4.74 -11.66 2.95
C LEU A 136 -3.34 -12.11 3.37
N MET A 137 -2.59 -11.29 4.10
CA MET A 137 -1.21 -11.63 4.51
C MET A 137 -1.15 -12.98 5.23
N LYS A 138 -2.11 -13.27 6.11
CA LYS A 138 -2.14 -14.51 6.89
C LYS A 138 -2.21 -15.78 6.03
N ASP A 139 -2.80 -15.67 4.84
CA ASP A 139 -2.98 -16.79 3.93
C ASP A 139 -1.77 -16.99 2.99
N GLY A 140 -0.82 -16.07 3.02
CA GLY A 140 0.36 -16.06 2.16
C GLY A 140 1.70 -16.12 2.89
N ILE A 141 1.71 -16.29 4.22
CA ILE A 141 2.95 -16.35 5.02
C ILE A 141 2.91 -17.51 6.01
N GLY A 142 4.10 -17.87 6.54
CA GLY A 142 4.26 -18.97 7.47
C GLY A 142 4.61 -20.29 6.79
N GLU A 143 4.36 -21.39 7.48
CA GLU A 143 4.70 -22.73 7.03
C GLU A 143 4.15 -23.04 5.61
N GLY A 144 4.99 -23.49 4.73
CA GLY A 144 4.64 -23.80 3.33
C GLY A 144 4.69 -22.61 2.37
N TYR A 145 4.81 -21.39 2.84
CA TYR A 145 4.93 -20.16 2.03
C TYR A 145 6.22 -19.41 2.29
N THR A 146 6.49 -19.14 3.55
CA THR A 146 7.69 -18.42 4.02
C THR A 146 8.25 -19.14 5.25
N ARG A 147 8.86 -18.40 6.19
CA ARG A 147 9.38 -18.96 7.44
C ARG A 147 8.28 -18.93 8.53
N GLU A 148 8.26 -19.93 9.41
CA GLU A 148 7.23 -20.08 10.46
C GLU A 148 7.09 -18.84 11.36
N ASP A 149 8.20 -18.16 11.65
CA ASP A 149 8.25 -16.98 12.51
C ASP A 149 7.86 -15.67 11.83
N HIS A 150 7.50 -15.70 10.54
CA HIS A 150 7.20 -14.48 9.76
C HIS A 150 6.08 -13.65 10.39
N GLN A 151 4.98 -14.29 10.79
CA GLN A 151 3.85 -13.57 11.38
C GLN A 151 4.21 -12.92 12.72
N ASP A 152 4.96 -13.64 13.55
CA ASP A 152 5.37 -13.12 14.86
C ASP A 152 6.33 -11.96 14.72
N LEU A 153 7.29 -12.08 13.81
CA LEU A 153 8.21 -10.99 13.49
C LEU A 153 7.47 -9.76 12.97
N ALA A 154 6.56 -9.94 12.03
CA ALA A 154 5.78 -8.83 11.46
C ALA A 154 4.99 -8.09 12.54
N ASN A 155 4.32 -8.82 13.43
CA ASN A 155 3.56 -8.25 14.54
C ASN A 155 4.47 -7.47 15.50
N GLN A 156 5.65 -8.00 15.83
CA GLN A 156 6.59 -7.35 16.73
C GLN A 156 7.21 -6.10 16.11
N LEU A 157 7.60 -6.16 14.83
CA LEU A 157 8.12 -4.99 14.10
C LEU A 157 7.07 -3.88 14.01
N PHE A 158 5.83 -4.23 13.68
CA PHE A 158 4.73 -3.28 13.63
C PHE A 158 4.48 -2.60 14.98
N SER A 159 4.42 -3.39 16.05
CA SER A 159 4.24 -2.88 17.41
C SER A 159 5.42 -2.00 17.86
N ALA A 160 6.64 -2.42 17.56
CA ALA A 160 7.84 -1.64 17.89
C ALA A 160 7.88 -0.31 17.13
N TYR A 161 7.53 -0.32 15.85
CA TYR A 161 7.51 0.90 15.03
C TYR A 161 6.38 1.85 15.42
N ALA A 162 5.23 1.34 15.87
CA ALA A 162 4.17 2.18 16.45
C ALA A 162 4.69 2.94 17.69
N LYS A 163 5.43 2.27 18.57
CA LYS A 163 6.05 2.92 19.75
C LYS A 163 7.11 3.97 19.39
N VAL A 164 7.76 3.85 18.24
CA VAL A 164 8.64 4.91 17.73
C VAL A 164 7.86 6.19 17.48
N GLY A 165 6.65 6.08 16.89
CA GLY A 165 5.74 7.22 16.71
C GLY A 165 5.38 7.90 18.03
N ASP A 166 5.03 7.12 19.06
CA ASP A 166 4.73 7.63 20.40
C ASP A 166 5.93 8.34 21.02
N ALA A 167 7.14 7.75 20.93
CA ALA A 167 8.37 8.35 21.43
C ALA A 167 8.72 9.67 20.69
N ARG A 168 8.54 9.74 19.38
CA ARG A 168 8.71 10.97 18.59
C ARG A 168 7.73 12.07 19.00
N ASN A 169 6.47 11.71 19.18
CA ASN A 169 5.45 12.64 19.65
C ASN A 169 5.81 13.18 21.04
N LEU A 170 6.24 12.33 21.94
CA LEU A 170 6.68 12.74 23.27
C LEU A 170 7.92 13.65 23.21
N ALA A 171 8.93 13.27 22.41
CA ALA A 171 10.13 14.09 22.21
C ALA A 171 9.81 15.47 21.66
N SER A 172 8.81 15.62 20.80
CA SER A 172 8.41 16.91 20.26
C SER A 172 7.80 17.85 21.32
N VAL A 173 7.29 17.30 22.42
CA VAL A 173 6.66 18.06 23.51
C VAL A 173 7.65 18.39 24.62
N ILE A 174 8.45 17.43 25.07
CA ILE A 174 9.33 17.58 26.24
C ILE A 174 10.82 17.72 25.91
N GLY A 175 11.21 17.44 24.66
CA GLY A 175 12.59 17.37 24.22
C GLY A 175 13.17 15.96 24.32
N GLU A 176 14.12 15.63 23.45
CA GLU A 176 14.77 14.30 23.42
C GLU A 176 15.59 14.00 24.69
N ASP A 177 16.16 15.03 25.30
CA ASP A 177 17.00 14.86 26.51
C ASP A 177 16.19 14.35 27.70
N GLU A 178 14.94 14.75 27.80
CA GLU A 178 14.01 14.38 28.89
C GLU A 178 13.32 13.02 28.68
N LEU A 179 13.54 12.37 27.56
CA LEU A 179 12.97 11.04 27.29
C LEU A 179 13.54 9.98 28.24
N SER A 180 12.71 9.00 28.55
CA SER A 180 13.16 7.81 29.28
C SER A 180 14.23 7.04 28.49
N PRO A 181 15.10 6.27 29.15
CA PRO A 181 16.10 5.43 28.45
C PRO A 181 15.46 4.44 27.47
N ILE A 182 14.22 4.02 27.72
CA ILE A 182 13.46 3.12 26.85
C ILE A 182 13.01 3.87 25.59
N ASP A 183 12.44 5.06 25.74
CA ASP A 183 11.98 5.85 24.58
C ASP A 183 13.15 6.24 23.68
N LYS A 184 14.32 6.59 24.26
CA LYS A 184 15.53 6.84 23.47
C LYS A 184 15.94 5.62 22.64
N LYS A 185 15.85 4.40 23.19
CA LYS A 185 16.10 3.17 22.42
C LYS A 185 15.09 2.95 21.29
N TYR A 186 13.82 3.31 21.49
CA TYR A 186 12.83 3.25 20.41
C TYR A 186 13.14 4.27 19.31
N LEU A 187 13.63 5.47 19.62
CA LEU A 187 14.05 6.44 18.61
C LEU A 187 15.24 5.92 17.79
N GLU A 188 16.25 5.33 18.45
CA GLU A 188 17.39 4.70 17.78
C GLU A 188 16.94 3.54 16.88
N PHE A 189 16.06 2.67 17.39
CA PHE A 189 15.47 1.59 16.60
C PHE A 189 14.73 2.13 15.40
N GLY A 190 13.90 3.16 15.56
CA GLY A 190 13.14 3.76 14.47
C GLY A 190 14.02 4.26 13.34
N LYS A 191 15.10 4.98 13.68
CA LYS A 191 16.07 5.46 12.70
C LYS A 191 16.72 4.30 11.92
N GLU A 192 17.22 3.29 12.63
CA GLU A 192 17.84 2.14 11.96
C GLU A 192 16.84 1.30 11.15
N PHE A 193 15.62 1.17 11.63
CA PHE A 193 14.56 0.48 10.92
C PHE A 193 14.20 1.19 9.61
N GLU A 194 14.08 2.50 9.63
CA GLU A 194 13.84 3.30 8.42
C GLU A 194 15.01 3.23 7.44
N GLU A 195 16.24 3.39 7.92
CA GLU A 195 17.43 3.40 7.07
C GLU A 195 17.79 2.03 6.49
N LYS A 196 17.63 0.96 7.27
CA LYS A 196 18.16 -0.37 6.93
C LYS A 196 17.11 -1.39 6.54
N TYR A 197 15.89 -1.27 7.07
CA TYR A 197 14.79 -2.20 6.79
C TYR A 197 13.85 -1.70 5.70
N ILE A 198 13.32 -0.48 5.85
CA ILE A 198 12.49 0.16 4.83
C ILE A 198 13.36 0.62 3.66
N GLY A 199 14.43 1.36 3.94
CA GLY A 199 15.36 1.86 2.94
C GLY A 199 16.10 0.71 2.25
N GLN A 200 16.16 0.79 0.92
CA GLN A 200 16.84 -0.18 0.06
C GLN A 200 17.61 0.55 -1.03
N GLY A 201 18.76 0.00 -1.40
CA GLY A 201 19.50 0.47 -2.55
C GLY A 201 18.75 0.20 -3.86
N MET A 202 19.00 1.01 -4.88
CA MET A 202 18.31 0.91 -6.19
C MET A 202 18.42 -0.49 -6.83
N ASN A 203 19.51 -1.20 -6.59
CA ASN A 203 19.76 -2.54 -7.12
C ASN A 203 19.72 -3.62 -6.02
N GLU A 204 19.24 -3.27 -4.83
CA GLU A 204 19.11 -4.22 -3.73
C GLU A 204 17.95 -5.16 -3.98
N ASN A 205 18.17 -6.45 -3.80
CA ASN A 205 17.15 -7.48 -3.95
C ASN A 205 17.31 -8.49 -2.80
N ARG A 206 16.80 -8.14 -1.64
CA ARG A 206 16.81 -8.99 -0.46
C ARG A 206 15.84 -10.15 -0.63
N THR A 207 16.30 -11.35 -0.26
CA THR A 207 15.42 -12.50 -0.12
C THR A 207 14.49 -12.34 1.07
N MET A 208 13.45 -13.16 1.12
CA MET A 208 12.53 -13.18 2.27
C MET A 208 13.29 -13.51 3.57
N GLU A 209 14.19 -14.50 3.53
CA GLU A 209 14.97 -14.91 4.70
C GLU A 209 15.90 -13.79 5.20
N GLU A 210 16.63 -13.14 4.30
CA GLU A 210 17.48 -11.99 4.65
C GLU A 210 16.67 -10.87 5.28
N THR A 211 15.45 -10.64 4.77
CA THR A 211 14.53 -9.62 5.32
C THR A 211 14.07 -9.99 6.73
N LEU A 212 13.69 -11.25 6.97
CA LEU A 212 13.26 -11.72 8.28
C LEU A 212 14.43 -11.69 9.30
N ASP A 213 15.62 -12.12 8.90
CA ASP A 213 16.80 -12.08 9.76
C ASP A 213 17.19 -10.66 10.14
N LEU A 214 17.12 -9.74 9.20
CA LEU A 214 17.36 -8.32 9.47
C LEU A 214 16.32 -7.75 10.46
N GLY A 215 15.06 -8.14 10.33
CA GLY A 215 14.00 -7.77 11.26
C GLY A 215 14.29 -8.22 12.69
N TRP A 216 14.64 -9.49 12.89
CA TRP A 216 15.03 -10.01 14.20
C TRP A 216 16.26 -9.33 14.77
N LYS A 217 17.25 -9.05 13.93
CA LYS A 217 18.48 -8.34 14.33
C LYS A 217 18.17 -6.94 14.85
N LEU A 218 17.25 -6.23 14.24
CA LEU A 218 16.83 -4.90 14.67
C LEU A 218 16.03 -4.96 15.97
N LEU A 219 15.06 -5.88 16.07
CA LEU A 219 14.28 -6.07 17.30
C LEU A 219 15.14 -6.47 18.50
N GLY A 220 16.20 -7.24 18.27
CA GLY A 220 17.12 -7.66 19.34
C GLY A 220 17.86 -6.51 20.06
N ARG A 221 17.77 -5.29 19.56
CA ARG A 221 18.31 -4.08 20.21
C ARG A 221 17.36 -3.45 21.22
N LEU A 222 16.08 -3.79 21.12
CA LEU A 222 15.06 -3.32 22.06
C LEU A 222 15.13 -4.12 23.37
N PRO A 223 14.79 -3.50 24.50
CA PRO A 223 14.70 -4.21 25.78
C PRO A 223 13.58 -5.26 25.71
N ARG A 224 13.83 -6.39 26.35
CA ARG A 224 12.84 -7.48 26.49
C ARG A 224 11.74 -7.10 27.45
#